data_3aa810efe5073778be3e5cb89c846652
#
_entry.id   3aa810efe5073778be3e5cb89c846652
#
_cell.length_a   1.000
_cell.length_b   1.000
_cell.length_c   1.000
_cell.angle_alpha   90.00
_cell.angle_beta   90.00
_cell.angle_gamma   90.00
#
_symmetry.space_group_name_H-M   'P 1'
#
loop_
_entity.id
_entity.type
_entity.pdbx_description
1 polymer ?
#
loop_
_entity_poly.entity_id
_entity_poly.type
_entity_poly.pdbx_seq_one_letter_code
_entity_poly.pdbx_strand_id
1 'polypeptide(L)'
;MEIENKVIVVTGGSGGIGKALATSFIHENAKIVIVLDINFDNFKSESTKLITKVCDVTDEKRLTRIIDEINLEFGLIDIFCSNAGILCLGNEQTPIEDWNKNWNLHVMSHVFAAKKLIPEMLKRGSGYFVNTSSAAGLLSHIDSVSYSTTKHAAIGFAEWIAITYGKQGIGVSILCPQAVETAMTKGRENEVSALDGMMKPTQVALDVIKAIKEEAFLISPHSQVLGYFQNKANNYSRWIGGMQKLKQKLKS
;
A
#
# COMPACT_ATOMS: atom_id res chain seq x y z
N MET A 1 -17.06 4.19 -2.82
CA MET A 1 -17.26 4.99 -1.58
C MET A 1 -16.96 6.46 -1.86
N GLU A 2 -17.78 7.39 -1.38
CA GLU A 2 -17.49 8.83 -1.47
C GLU A 2 -16.39 9.21 -0.45
N ILE A 3 -15.54 10.20 -0.83
CA ILE A 3 -14.39 10.64 -0.02
C ILE A 3 -14.72 11.90 0.77
N GLU A 4 -15.64 12.70 0.26
CA GLU A 4 -16.08 13.94 0.89
C GLU A 4 -16.54 13.70 2.34
N ASN A 5 -16.12 14.58 3.25
CA ASN A 5 -16.44 14.53 4.68
C ASN A 5 -15.97 13.27 5.44
N LYS A 6 -15.03 12.49 4.89
CA LYS A 6 -14.47 11.28 5.52
C LYS A 6 -13.28 11.58 6.42
N VAL A 7 -13.13 10.79 7.48
CA VAL A 7 -11.93 10.71 8.32
C VAL A 7 -11.01 9.66 7.73
N ILE A 8 -9.82 10.07 7.31
CA ILE A 8 -8.91 9.23 6.54
C ILE A 8 -7.55 9.13 7.22
N VAL A 9 -7.00 7.92 7.30
CA VAL A 9 -5.65 7.67 7.80
C VAL A 9 -4.77 7.14 6.68
N VAL A 10 -3.54 7.68 6.56
CA VAL A 10 -2.53 7.23 5.59
C VAL A 10 -1.23 6.93 6.33
N THR A 11 -0.76 5.69 6.28
CA THR A 11 0.54 5.28 6.85
C THR A 11 1.67 5.45 5.84
N GLY A 12 2.90 5.75 6.31
CA GLY A 12 4.02 6.07 5.42
C GLY A 12 3.77 7.34 4.61
N GLY A 13 3.09 8.31 5.21
CA GLY A 13 2.58 9.47 4.48
C GLY A 13 3.49 10.69 4.50
N SER A 14 4.69 10.62 5.09
CA SER A 14 5.66 11.72 5.07
C SER A 14 6.30 11.94 3.69
N GLY A 15 6.19 10.98 2.77
CA GLY A 15 6.78 11.07 1.43
C GLY A 15 6.10 10.19 0.38
N GLY A 16 6.60 10.24 -0.84
CA GLY A 16 6.22 9.36 -1.94
C GLY A 16 4.71 9.25 -2.19
N ILE A 17 4.24 8.02 -2.37
CA ILE A 17 2.83 7.72 -2.64
C ILE A 17 1.94 8.17 -1.47
N GLY A 18 2.36 7.94 -0.21
CA GLY A 18 1.57 8.29 0.96
C GLY A 18 1.29 9.80 1.07
N LYS A 19 2.31 10.64 0.82
CA LYS A 19 2.12 12.09 0.77
C LYS A 19 1.18 12.52 -0.35
N ALA A 20 1.33 11.91 -1.54
CA ALA A 20 0.46 12.20 -2.66
C ALA A 20 -1.00 11.79 -2.37
N LEU A 21 -1.22 10.62 -1.75
CA LEU A 21 -2.54 10.18 -1.30
C LEU A 21 -3.16 11.18 -0.32
N ALA A 22 -2.41 11.56 0.73
CA ALA A 22 -2.89 12.50 1.73
C ALA A 22 -3.31 13.85 1.10
N THR A 23 -2.50 14.38 0.18
CA THR A 23 -2.82 15.60 -0.57
C THR A 23 -4.06 15.41 -1.44
N SER A 24 -4.18 14.30 -2.18
CA SER A 24 -5.34 14.03 -3.03
C SER A 24 -6.63 13.90 -2.23
N PHE A 25 -6.60 13.27 -1.05
CA PHE A 25 -7.78 13.21 -0.18
C PHE A 25 -8.23 14.58 0.32
N ILE A 26 -7.29 15.50 0.58
CA ILE A 26 -7.64 16.90 0.91
C ILE A 26 -8.35 17.57 -0.27
N HIS A 27 -7.87 17.39 -1.50
CA HIS A 27 -8.50 17.92 -2.71
C HIS A 27 -9.89 17.33 -2.96
N GLU A 28 -10.13 16.09 -2.52
CA GLU A 28 -11.44 15.42 -2.57
C GLU A 28 -12.37 15.82 -1.39
N ASN A 29 -12.06 16.91 -0.69
CA ASN A 29 -12.85 17.45 0.43
C ASN A 29 -13.03 16.47 1.61
N ALA A 30 -12.03 15.61 1.88
CA ALA A 30 -12.03 14.84 3.12
C ALA A 30 -12.27 15.75 4.34
N LYS A 31 -12.94 15.25 5.37
CA LYS A 31 -13.13 15.97 6.63
C LYS A 31 -11.79 16.27 7.27
N ILE A 32 -10.95 15.25 7.38
CA ILE A 32 -9.60 15.32 7.94
C ILE A 32 -8.77 14.16 7.39
N VAL A 33 -7.48 14.39 7.17
CA VAL A 33 -6.51 13.35 6.78
C VAL A 33 -5.42 13.28 7.84
N ILE A 34 -5.27 12.13 8.47
CA ILE A 34 -4.23 11.87 9.45
C ILE A 34 -3.12 11.05 8.80
N VAL A 35 -1.93 11.59 8.80
CA VAL A 35 -0.73 10.94 8.26
C VAL A 35 0.06 10.34 9.41
N LEU A 36 0.33 9.04 9.32
CA LEU A 36 1.18 8.30 10.25
C LEU A 36 2.52 7.98 9.60
N ASP A 37 3.61 8.33 10.26
CA ASP A 37 4.97 7.96 9.83
C ASP A 37 5.90 7.88 11.03
N ILE A 38 7.09 7.31 10.84
CA ILE A 38 8.13 7.22 11.90
C ILE A 38 8.82 8.57 12.13
N ASN A 39 8.87 9.46 11.13
CA ASN A 39 9.35 10.84 11.24
C ASN A 39 8.69 11.76 10.20
N PHE A 40 8.83 13.08 10.42
CA PHE A 40 8.29 14.13 9.56
C PHE A 40 9.30 15.23 9.26
N ASP A 41 10.61 14.97 9.32
CA ASP A 41 11.68 15.97 9.24
C ASP A 41 11.57 16.90 8.01
N ASN A 42 11.12 16.37 6.87
CA ASN A 42 10.96 17.12 5.62
C ASN A 42 9.50 17.26 5.18
N PHE A 43 8.55 16.95 6.07
CA PHE A 43 7.13 17.03 5.74
C PHE A 43 6.61 18.45 5.98
N LYS A 44 5.98 19.02 4.94
CA LYS A 44 5.27 20.30 5.05
C LYS A 44 3.87 20.13 4.46
N SER A 45 2.89 20.65 5.14
CA SER A 45 1.52 20.81 4.65
C SER A 45 1.01 22.20 5.03
N GLU A 46 0.33 22.86 4.11
CA GLU A 46 -0.34 24.14 4.35
C GLU A 46 -1.81 23.94 4.76
N SER A 47 -2.32 22.70 4.61
CA SER A 47 -3.72 22.40 4.95
C SER A 47 -3.90 22.15 6.44
N THR A 48 -4.82 22.86 7.08
CA THR A 48 -5.25 22.63 8.45
C THR A 48 -6.03 21.33 8.64
N LYS A 49 -6.48 20.72 7.54
CA LYS A 49 -7.15 19.42 7.53
C LYS A 49 -6.18 18.24 7.47
N LEU A 50 -4.86 18.47 7.41
CA LEU A 50 -3.85 17.44 7.38
C LEU A 50 -3.08 17.41 8.70
N ILE A 51 -3.25 16.34 9.47
CA ILE A 51 -2.65 16.13 10.78
C ILE A 51 -1.56 15.08 10.70
N THR A 52 -0.43 15.30 11.34
CA THR A 52 0.68 14.33 11.42
C THR A 52 0.76 13.73 12.83
N LYS A 53 0.94 12.41 12.92
CA LYS A 53 1.19 11.71 14.19
C LYS A 53 2.34 10.72 14.00
N VAL A 54 3.36 10.79 14.85
CA VAL A 54 4.50 9.84 14.81
C VAL A 54 4.03 8.47 15.28
N CYS A 55 4.20 7.47 14.43
CA CYS A 55 3.81 6.08 14.68
C CYS A 55 4.68 5.10 13.90
N ASP A 56 5.32 4.18 14.60
CA ASP A 56 5.77 2.94 14.00
C ASP A 56 4.56 1.99 13.94
N VAL A 57 4.09 1.72 12.72
CA VAL A 57 2.92 0.86 12.49
C VAL A 57 3.21 -0.62 12.72
N THR A 58 4.47 -1.00 12.94
CA THR A 58 4.86 -2.36 13.33
C THR A 58 4.67 -2.63 14.84
N ASP A 59 4.48 -1.58 15.64
CA ASP A 59 4.06 -1.68 17.04
C ASP A 59 2.52 -1.70 17.12
N GLU A 60 1.94 -2.90 17.32
CA GLU A 60 0.49 -3.09 17.42
C GLU A 60 -0.14 -2.21 18.52
N LYS A 61 0.52 -2.09 19.68
CA LYS A 61 0.00 -1.33 20.82
C LYS A 61 -0.03 0.16 20.50
N ARG A 62 1.03 0.68 19.88
CA ARG A 62 1.11 2.09 19.49
C ARG A 62 0.09 2.42 18.41
N LEU A 63 -0.02 1.58 17.36
CA LEU A 63 -1.00 1.78 16.29
C LEU A 63 -2.44 1.75 16.85
N THR A 64 -2.76 0.78 17.69
CA THR A 64 -4.08 0.67 18.32
C THR A 64 -4.43 1.92 19.11
N ARG A 65 -3.50 2.41 19.94
CA ARG A 65 -3.69 3.63 20.75
C ARG A 65 -3.91 4.86 19.87
N ILE A 66 -3.12 5.02 18.81
CA ILE A 66 -3.29 6.14 17.86
C ILE A 66 -4.64 6.10 17.16
N ILE A 67 -5.12 4.92 16.77
CA ILE A 67 -6.46 4.75 16.20
C ILE A 67 -7.55 5.19 17.20
N ASP A 68 -7.41 4.85 18.50
CA ASP A 68 -8.34 5.29 19.53
C ASP A 68 -8.29 6.83 19.73
N GLU A 69 -7.10 7.41 19.77
CA GLU A 69 -6.92 8.87 19.84
C GLU A 69 -7.60 9.57 18.65
N ILE A 70 -7.40 9.06 17.42
CA ILE A 70 -8.01 9.61 16.20
C ILE A 70 -9.54 9.53 16.28
N ASN A 71 -10.07 8.37 16.65
CA ASN A 71 -11.51 8.17 16.74
C ASN A 71 -12.17 9.12 17.77
N LEU A 72 -11.48 9.39 18.89
CA LEU A 72 -11.94 10.31 19.94
C LEU A 72 -11.90 11.77 19.47
N GLU A 73 -10.82 12.17 18.77
CA GLU A 73 -10.56 13.58 18.42
C GLU A 73 -11.32 14.01 17.16
N PHE A 74 -11.37 13.14 16.13
CA PHE A 74 -11.87 13.49 14.79
C PHE A 74 -13.13 12.74 14.37
N GLY A 75 -13.47 11.67 15.08
CA GLY A 75 -14.55 10.73 14.72
C GLY A 75 -14.01 9.43 14.11
N LEU A 76 -14.89 8.46 13.92
CA LEU A 76 -14.53 7.13 13.44
C LEU A 76 -13.84 7.17 12.07
N ILE A 77 -12.73 6.45 11.95
CA ILE A 77 -11.98 6.36 10.69
C ILE A 77 -12.82 5.67 9.63
N ASP A 78 -13.03 6.34 8.49
CA ASP A 78 -13.78 5.83 7.34
C ASP A 78 -12.89 5.06 6.37
N ILE A 79 -11.70 5.60 6.07
CA ILE A 79 -10.75 5.02 5.11
C ILE A 79 -9.39 4.88 5.80
N PHE A 80 -8.82 3.68 5.75
CA PHE A 80 -7.48 3.41 6.28
C PHE A 80 -6.56 2.93 5.15
N CYS A 81 -5.52 3.72 4.84
CA CYS A 81 -4.53 3.42 3.82
C CYS A 81 -3.27 2.84 4.48
N SER A 82 -3.12 1.52 4.46
CA SER A 82 -1.89 0.81 4.83
C SER A 82 -0.88 0.93 3.69
N ASN A 83 -0.13 2.05 3.68
CA ASN A 83 0.79 2.37 2.59
C ASN A 83 2.27 2.32 3.00
N ALA A 84 2.61 2.37 4.28
CA ALA A 84 3.99 2.27 4.75
C ALA A 84 4.69 1.01 4.20
N GLY A 85 5.93 1.16 3.74
CA GLY A 85 6.67 0.06 3.16
C GLY A 85 8.15 0.36 3.01
N ILE A 86 8.95 -0.69 2.89
CA ILE A 86 10.39 -0.65 2.62
C ILE A 86 10.74 -1.61 1.49
N LEU A 87 11.91 -1.46 0.91
CA LEU A 87 12.47 -2.42 -0.05
C LEU A 87 13.83 -2.90 0.48
N CYS A 88 13.88 -4.19 0.85
CA CYS A 88 15.13 -4.87 1.16
C CYS A 88 15.50 -5.75 -0.02
N LEU A 89 16.61 -5.45 -0.70
CA LEU A 89 17.15 -6.32 -1.74
C LEU A 89 17.85 -7.53 -1.12
N GLY A 90 17.82 -8.64 -1.81
CA GLY A 90 18.52 -9.87 -1.37
C GLY A 90 17.90 -11.14 -1.94
N ASN A 91 18.61 -12.23 -1.67
CA ASN A 91 18.25 -13.58 -2.08
C ASN A 91 17.90 -14.43 -0.85
N GLU A 92 18.02 -15.77 -0.95
CA GLU A 92 17.75 -16.71 0.15
C GLU A 92 18.70 -16.54 1.35
N GLN A 93 19.81 -15.82 1.19
CA GLN A 93 20.75 -15.48 2.28
C GLN A 93 20.39 -14.16 2.98
N THR A 94 19.29 -13.52 2.61
CA THR A 94 18.82 -12.30 3.30
C THR A 94 18.71 -12.54 4.80
N PRO A 95 19.28 -11.67 5.66
CA PRO A 95 19.21 -11.80 7.10
C PRO A 95 17.77 -11.92 7.61
N ILE A 96 17.56 -12.74 8.64
CA ILE A 96 16.23 -12.98 9.25
C ILE A 96 15.61 -11.68 9.75
N GLU A 97 16.43 -10.75 10.22
CA GLU A 97 16.00 -9.41 10.67
C GLU A 97 15.32 -8.63 9.55
N ASP A 98 15.82 -8.70 8.31
CA ASP A 98 15.25 -8.03 7.16
C ASP A 98 13.97 -8.73 6.67
N TRP A 99 13.90 -10.07 6.78
CA TRP A 99 12.65 -10.81 6.59
C TRP A 99 11.58 -10.35 7.59
N ASN A 100 11.93 -10.27 8.87
CA ASN A 100 11.02 -9.83 9.93
C ASN A 100 10.57 -8.38 9.73
N LYS A 101 11.48 -7.46 9.33
CA LYS A 101 11.13 -6.07 9.02
C LYS A 101 10.10 -6.01 7.88
N ASN A 102 10.36 -6.70 6.76
CA ASN A 102 9.42 -6.74 5.64
C ASN A 102 8.08 -7.35 6.06
N TRP A 103 8.08 -8.46 6.80
CA TRP A 103 6.87 -9.14 7.25
C TRP A 103 6.04 -8.27 8.19
N ASN A 104 6.67 -7.69 9.21
CA ASN A 104 5.99 -6.86 10.19
C ASN A 104 5.40 -5.60 9.54
N LEU A 105 6.12 -4.99 8.60
CA LEU A 105 5.67 -3.76 7.95
C LEU A 105 4.65 -4.02 6.84
N HIS A 106 4.84 -5.04 5.98
CA HIS A 106 3.98 -5.24 4.81
C HIS A 106 2.77 -6.13 5.07
N VAL A 107 2.79 -6.92 6.17
CA VAL A 107 1.74 -7.87 6.48
C VAL A 107 1.12 -7.56 7.84
N MET A 108 1.92 -7.62 8.92
CA MET A 108 1.37 -7.50 10.26
C MET A 108 0.79 -6.11 10.55
N SER A 109 1.36 -5.03 10.03
CA SER A 109 0.77 -3.70 10.19
C SER A 109 -0.63 -3.59 9.58
N HIS A 110 -0.87 -4.25 8.43
CA HIS A 110 -2.21 -4.35 7.82
C HIS A 110 -3.16 -5.16 8.70
N VAL A 111 -2.66 -6.28 9.26
CA VAL A 111 -3.44 -7.13 10.19
C VAL A 111 -3.82 -6.34 11.45
N PHE A 112 -2.90 -5.59 12.04
CA PHE A 112 -3.16 -4.80 13.26
C PHE A 112 -4.22 -3.73 13.01
N ALA A 113 -4.12 -3.00 11.89
CA ALA A 113 -5.12 -2.00 11.51
C ALA A 113 -6.49 -2.64 11.29
N ALA A 114 -6.58 -3.73 10.54
CA ALA A 114 -7.82 -4.43 10.27
C ALA A 114 -8.46 -4.99 11.55
N LYS A 115 -7.67 -5.65 12.41
CA LYS A 115 -8.10 -6.18 13.70
C LYS A 115 -8.73 -5.11 14.58
N LYS A 116 -8.18 -3.89 14.57
CA LYS A 116 -8.68 -2.77 15.35
C LYS A 116 -9.93 -2.13 14.74
N LEU A 117 -9.97 -1.96 13.41
CA LEU A 117 -10.98 -1.14 12.73
C LEU A 117 -12.22 -1.93 12.32
N ILE A 118 -12.07 -3.18 11.86
CA ILE A 118 -13.18 -3.99 11.32
C ILE A 118 -14.36 -4.10 12.30
N PRO A 119 -14.19 -4.33 13.62
CA PRO A 119 -15.34 -4.45 14.52
C PRO A 119 -16.24 -3.21 14.52
N GLU A 120 -15.67 -2.01 14.53
CA GLU A 120 -16.44 -0.75 14.50
C GLU A 120 -17.00 -0.45 13.10
N MET A 121 -16.27 -0.77 12.04
CA MET A 121 -16.74 -0.64 10.67
C MET A 121 -17.96 -1.57 10.40
N LEU A 122 -17.94 -2.79 10.91
CA LEU A 122 -19.06 -3.73 10.81
C LEU A 122 -20.29 -3.24 11.56
N LYS A 123 -20.13 -2.69 12.78
CA LYS A 123 -21.25 -2.14 13.56
C LYS A 123 -22.01 -1.05 12.81
N ARG A 124 -21.30 -0.20 12.06
CA ARG A 124 -21.90 0.88 11.28
C ARG A 124 -22.22 0.50 9.82
N GLY A 125 -21.81 -0.72 9.38
CA GLY A 125 -22.01 -1.20 8.02
C GLY A 125 -21.22 -0.41 6.97
N SER A 126 -20.09 0.25 7.34
CA SER A 126 -19.31 1.08 6.43
C SER A 126 -17.86 1.21 6.87
N GLY A 127 -16.92 1.03 5.94
CA GLY A 127 -15.49 1.23 6.10
C GLY A 127 -14.73 0.88 4.83
N TYR A 128 -13.50 1.38 4.70
CA TYR A 128 -12.69 1.11 3.52
C TYR A 128 -11.21 0.94 3.86
N PHE A 129 -10.60 -0.09 3.28
CA PHE A 129 -9.16 -0.31 3.35
C PHE A 129 -8.51 -0.12 1.98
N VAL A 130 -7.43 0.65 1.94
CA VAL A 130 -6.53 0.71 0.80
C VAL A 130 -5.19 0.13 1.23
N ASN A 131 -4.86 -1.06 0.74
CA ASN A 131 -3.61 -1.72 1.08
C ASN A 131 -2.60 -1.56 -0.06
N THR A 132 -1.40 -1.06 0.23
CA THR A 132 -0.34 -0.90 -0.78
C THR A 132 0.53 -2.16 -0.82
N SER A 133 0.34 -2.97 -1.88
CA SER A 133 1.24 -4.03 -2.25
C SER A 133 2.30 -3.51 -3.24
N SER A 134 2.43 -4.14 -4.38
CA SER A 134 3.33 -3.83 -5.49
C SER A 134 3.00 -4.75 -6.67
N ALA A 135 3.42 -4.40 -7.87
CA ALA A 135 3.50 -5.35 -8.98
C ALA A 135 4.32 -6.61 -8.59
N ALA A 136 5.28 -6.46 -7.66
CA ALA A 136 6.02 -7.58 -7.09
C ALA A 136 5.13 -8.59 -6.33
N GLY A 137 3.97 -8.18 -5.83
CA GLY A 137 2.98 -9.05 -5.19
C GLY A 137 2.17 -9.87 -6.21
N LEU A 138 2.11 -9.44 -7.45
CA LEU A 138 1.47 -10.16 -8.56
C LEU A 138 2.48 -10.99 -9.38
N LEU A 139 3.67 -10.41 -9.62
CA LEU A 139 4.64 -10.90 -10.62
C LEU A 139 5.91 -11.51 -10.01
N SER A 140 6.38 -11.02 -8.89
CA SER A 140 7.66 -11.22 -8.20
C SER A 140 8.75 -10.21 -8.61
N HIS A 141 9.52 -9.75 -7.62
CA HIS A 141 10.73 -8.94 -7.82
C HIS A 141 11.95 -9.86 -7.85
N ILE A 142 12.71 -9.85 -8.96
CA ILE A 142 13.80 -10.81 -9.17
C ILE A 142 15.02 -10.61 -8.25
N ASP A 143 15.17 -9.44 -7.63
CA ASP A 143 16.29 -9.08 -6.77
C ASP A 143 15.90 -8.89 -5.30
N SER A 144 14.67 -9.27 -4.93
CA SER A 144 14.23 -9.24 -3.54
C SER A 144 13.21 -10.34 -3.24
N VAL A 145 13.68 -11.38 -2.58
CA VAL A 145 12.83 -12.52 -2.19
C VAL A 145 11.87 -12.15 -1.06
N SER A 146 12.35 -11.45 -0.02
CA SER A 146 11.53 -11.07 1.14
C SER A 146 10.43 -10.07 0.76
N TYR A 147 10.76 -9.08 -0.07
CA TYR A 147 9.78 -8.12 -0.59
C TYR A 147 8.70 -8.81 -1.42
N SER A 148 9.09 -9.64 -2.39
CA SER A 148 8.13 -10.38 -3.23
C SER A 148 7.19 -11.24 -2.39
N THR A 149 7.73 -12.00 -1.44
CA THR A 149 6.95 -12.89 -0.58
C THR A 149 5.94 -12.10 0.25
N THR A 150 6.38 -11.02 0.90
CA THR A 150 5.50 -10.23 1.77
C THR A 150 4.45 -9.44 0.99
N LYS A 151 4.77 -8.98 -0.23
CA LYS A 151 3.80 -8.29 -1.09
C LYS A 151 2.74 -9.24 -1.67
N HIS A 152 3.08 -10.52 -1.95
CA HIS A 152 2.07 -11.55 -2.23
C HIS A 152 1.18 -11.82 -1.03
N ALA A 153 1.76 -11.94 0.18
CA ALA A 153 1.00 -12.14 1.41
C ALA A 153 0.02 -10.99 1.69
N ALA A 154 0.42 -9.73 1.43
CA ALA A 154 -0.44 -8.56 1.59
C ALA A 154 -1.65 -8.60 0.63
N ILE A 155 -1.49 -9.11 -0.61
CA ILE A 155 -2.61 -9.31 -1.54
C ILE A 155 -3.58 -10.36 -0.98
N GLY A 156 -3.07 -11.54 -0.59
CA GLY A 156 -3.92 -12.60 -0.04
C GLY A 156 -4.70 -12.15 1.20
N PHE A 157 -4.11 -11.32 2.06
CA PHE A 157 -4.80 -10.74 3.21
C PHE A 157 -5.91 -9.76 2.79
N ALA A 158 -5.64 -8.88 1.81
CA ALA A 158 -6.64 -7.95 1.28
C ALA A 158 -7.81 -8.69 0.60
N GLU A 159 -7.53 -9.73 -0.17
CA GLU A 159 -8.55 -10.61 -0.79
C GLU A 159 -9.43 -11.26 0.28
N TRP A 160 -8.82 -11.79 1.34
CA TRP A 160 -9.56 -12.42 2.42
C TRP A 160 -10.54 -11.45 3.11
N ILE A 161 -10.12 -10.20 3.38
CA ILE A 161 -11.00 -9.16 3.95
C ILE A 161 -12.15 -8.85 2.98
N ALA A 162 -11.85 -8.64 1.70
CA ALA A 162 -12.84 -8.31 0.69
C ALA A 162 -13.90 -9.42 0.54
N ILE A 163 -13.46 -10.68 0.49
CA ILE A 163 -14.35 -11.86 0.40
C ILE A 163 -15.20 -12.00 1.67
N THR A 164 -14.60 -11.79 2.84
CA THR A 164 -15.27 -12.06 4.12
C THR A 164 -16.26 -10.97 4.50
N TYR A 165 -15.91 -9.70 4.28
CA TYR A 165 -16.64 -8.56 4.82
C TYR A 165 -17.25 -7.64 3.76
N GLY A 166 -16.98 -7.86 2.47
CA GLY A 166 -17.46 -6.98 1.39
C GLY A 166 -18.97 -6.80 1.40
N LYS A 167 -19.75 -7.89 1.58
CA LYS A 167 -21.21 -7.82 1.67
C LYS A 167 -21.73 -7.21 2.98
N GLN A 168 -20.84 -6.92 3.92
CA GLN A 168 -21.15 -6.29 5.20
C GLN A 168 -20.74 -4.80 5.23
N GLY A 169 -20.46 -4.21 4.05
CA GLY A 169 -20.17 -2.80 3.90
C GLY A 169 -18.68 -2.42 4.07
N ILE A 170 -17.78 -3.42 4.03
CA ILE A 170 -16.32 -3.16 4.10
C ILE A 170 -15.73 -3.19 2.69
N GLY A 171 -15.39 -2.02 2.14
CA GLY A 171 -14.67 -1.91 0.89
C GLY A 171 -13.18 -2.18 1.05
N VAL A 172 -12.55 -2.75 0.02
CA VAL A 172 -11.10 -3.01 0.00
C VAL A 172 -10.55 -2.77 -1.38
N SER A 173 -9.46 -2.00 -1.46
CA SER A 173 -8.63 -1.91 -2.65
C SER A 173 -7.20 -2.34 -2.33
N ILE A 174 -6.55 -3.01 -3.30
CA ILE A 174 -5.13 -3.35 -3.24
C ILE A 174 -4.37 -2.62 -4.34
N LEU A 175 -3.46 -1.74 -3.95
CA LEU A 175 -2.62 -0.96 -4.86
C LEU A 175 -1.36 -1.74 -5.21
N CYS A 176 -1.15 -2.00 -6.51
CA CYS A 176 -0.05 -2.80 -7.05
C CYS A 176 0.79 -2.02 -8.09
N PRO A 177 1.53 -0.96 -7.69
CA PRO A 177 2.35 -0.19 -8.60
C PRO A 177 3.64 -0.92 -8.97
N GLN A 178 4.21 -0.62 -10.15
CA GLN A 178 5.62 -0.84 -10.47
C GLN A 178 6.46 0.32 -9.91
N ALA A 179 7.47 0.78 -10.63
CA ALA A 179 8.32 1.87 -10.19
C ALA A 179 7.56 3.21 -10.14
N VAL A 180 7.67 3.89 -9.00
CA VAL A 180 7.09 5.22 -8.76
C VAL A 180 8.21 6.13 -8.27
N GLU A 181 8.29 7.36 -8.76
CA GLU A 181 9.30 8.36 -8.41
C GLU A 181 9.23 8.73 -6.91
N THR A 182 9.97 8.01 -6.08
CA THR A 182 9.99 8.17 -4.62
C THR A 182 11.42 8.04 -4.08
N ALA A 183 11.61 8.31 -2.80
CA ALA A 183 12.90 8.06 -2.15
C ALA A 183 13.33 6.58 -2.23
N MET A 184 12.37 5.65 -2.24
CA MET A 184 12.62 4.19 -2.33
C MET A 184 13.21 3.79 -3.68
N THR A 185 12.88 4.49 -4.76
CA THR A 185 13.27 4.17 -6.15
C THR A 185 14.34 5.10 -6.70
N LYS A 186 14.78 6.09 -5.92
CA LYS A 186 15.84 7.01 -6.32
C LYS A 186 17.15 6.26 -6.58
N GLY A 187 17.74 6.46 -7.76
CA GLY A 187 18.95 5.76 -8.22
C GLY A 187 18.70 4.33 -8.73
N ARG A 188 17.43 3.97 -8.95
CA ARG A 188 16.99 2.63 -9.43
C ARG A 188 16.25 2.70 -10.76
N GLU A 189 16.45 3.76 -11.52
CA GLU A 189 15.74 4.05 -12.79
C GLU A 189 16.03 3.01 -13.89
N ASN A 190 17.14 2.27 -13.74
CA ASN A 190 17.56 1.20 -14.66
C ASN A 190 17.21 -0.22 -14.17
N GLU A 191 16.50 -0.36 -13.07
CA GLU A 191 16.09 -1.67 -12.57
C GLU A 191 14.88 -2.23 -13.33
N VAL A 192 14.66 -3.56 -13.20
CA VAL A 192 13.54 -4.27 -13.84
C VAL A 192 12.19 -3.62 -13.55
N SER A 193 12.01 -3.12 -12.35
CA SER A 193 10.78 -2.45 -11.94
C SER A 193 10.49 -1.16 -12.70
N ALA A 194 11.49 -0.55 -13.33
CA ALA A 194 11.39 0.69 -14.09
C ALA A 194 11.39 0.50 -15.62
N LEU A 195 11.44 -0.74 -16.13
CA LEU A 195 11.49 -1.02 -17.57
C LEU A 195 10.30 -0.47 -18.37
N ASP A 196 9.14 -0.37 -17.74
CA ASP A 196 7.91 0.20 -18.35
C ASP A 196 7.75 1.70 -18.05
N GLY A 197 8.79 2.33 -17.49
CA GLY A 197 8.81 3.71 -17.05
C GLY A 197 8.47 3.87 -15.56
N MET A 198 8.69 5.07 -15.05
CA MET A 198 8.37 5.44 -13.68
C MET A 198 7.17 6.38 -13.66
N MET A 199 6.22 6.15 -12.77
CA MET A 199 5.06 7.03 -12.59
C MET A 199 5.31 8.06 -11.49
N LYS A 200 4.69 9.23 -11.61
CA LYS A 200 4.66 10.20 -10.52
C LYS A 200 3.75 9.73 -9.40
N PRO A 201 4.10 9.96 -8.12
CA PRO A 201 3.25 9.62 -6.98
C PRO A 201 1.83 10.21 -7.07
N THR A 202 1.71 11.41 -7.65
CA THR A 202 0.42 12.10 -7.84
C THR A 202 -0.51 11.34 -8.80
N GLN A 203 0.04 10.75 -9.88
CA GLN A 203 -0.77 9.95 -10.79
C GLN A 203 -1.28 8.68 -10.11
N VAL A 204 -0.41 7.99 -9.36
CA VAL A 204 -0.80 6.81 -8.57
C VAL A 204 -1.90 7.16 -7.56
N ALA A 205 -1.80 8.32 -6.91
CA ALA A 205 -2.83 8.76 -5.97
C ALA A 205 -4.19 9.00 -6.65
N LEU A 206 -4.21 9.58 -7.86
CA LEU A 206 -5.45 9.77 -8.64
C LEU A 206 -6.10 8.42 -9.01
N ASP A 207 -5.30 7.42 -9.36
CA ASP A 207 -5.81 6.08 -9.65
C ASP A 207 -6.43 5.44 -8.41
N VAL A 208 -5.85 5.67 -7.21
CA VAL A 208 -6.43 5.23 -5.93
C VAL A 208 -7.75 5.95 -5.63
N ILE A 209 -7.82 7.27 -5.80
CA ILE A 209 -9.05 8.04 -5.62
C ILE A 209 -10.17 7.49 -6.51
N LYS A 210 -9.87 7.28 -7.80
CA LYS A 210 -10.81 6.69 -8.74
C LYS A 210 -11.29 5.33 -8.28
N ALA A 211 -10.36 4.44 -7.90
CA ALA A 211 -10.69 3.08 -7.46
C ALA A 211 -11.57 3.05 -6.21
N ILE A 212 -11.34 3.95 -5.23
CA ILE A 212 -12.20 4.07 -4.05
C ILE A 212 -13.63 4.46 -4.46
N LYS A 213 -13.80 5.43 -5.37
CA LYS A 213 -15.11 5.85 -5.86
C LYS A 213 -15.84 4.74 -6.61
N GLU A 214 -15.12 3.95 -7.40
CA GLU A 214 -15.62 2.81 -8.17
C GLU A 214 -15.69 1.50 -7.36
N GLU A 215 -15.17 1.49 -6.13
CA GLU A 215 -15.02 0.31 -5.26
C GLU A 215 -14.26 -0.84 -5.95
N ALA A 216 -13.26 -0.47 -6.79
CA ALA A 216 -12.45 -1.42 -7.52
C ALA A 216 -11.43 -2.09 -6.57
N PHE A 217 -11.38 -3.43 -6.57
CA PHE A 217 -10.45 -4.16 -5.69
C PHE A 217 -8.99 -3.99 -6.12
N LEU A 218 -8.66 -4.26 -7.39
CA LEU A 218 -7.27 -4.22 -7.88
C LEU A 218 -6.96 -2.89 -8.55
N ILE A 219 -5.97 -2.17 -8.02
CA ILE A 219 -5.43 -0.93 -8.59
C ILE A 219 -4.06 -1.24 -9.16
N SER A 220 -3.95 -1.23 -10.49
CA SER A 220 -2.70 -1.43 -11.23
C SER A 220 -2.41 -0.18 -12.07
N PRO A 221 -1.70 0.82 -11.53
CA PRO A 221 -1.45 2.08 -12.24
C PRO A 221 -0.69 1.88 -13.55
N HIS A 222 0.27 0.95 -13.57
CA HIS A 222 0.99 0.58 -14.79
C HIS A 222 0.17 -0.46 -15.57
N SER A 223 -0.39 -0.05 -16.70
CA SER A 223 -1.31 -0.88 -17.51
C SER A 223 -0.70 -2.22 -17.96
N GLN A 224 0.62 -2.28 -18.16
CA GLN A 224 1.35 -3.47 -18.58
C GLN A 224 1.30 -4.59 -17.53
N VAL A 225 1.22 -4.24 -16.24
CA VAL A 225 1.23 -5.22 -15.13
C VAL A 225 0.10 -6.23 -15.24
N LEU A 226 -1.10 -5.78 -15.64
CA LEU A 226 -2.24 -6.68 -15.80
C LEU A 226 -2.00 -7.71 -16.93
N GLY A 227 -1.40 -7.28 -18.03
CA GLY A 227 -1.02 -8.18 -19.13
C GLY A 227 0.02 -9.21 -18.70
N TYR A 228 1.02 -8.79 -17.92
CA TYR A 228 2.02 -9.68 -17.34
C TYR A 228 1.40 -10.68 -16.37
N PHE A 229 0.48 -10.23 -15.52
CA PHE A 229 -0.21 -11.08 -14.58
C PHE A 229 -1.10 -12.13 -15.29
N GLN A 230 -1.82 -11.73 -16.32
CA GLN A 230 -2.57 -12.66 -17.18
C GLN A 230 -1.66 -13.70 -17.83
N ASN A 231 -0.51 -13.26 -18.40
CA ASN A 231 0.47 -14.17 -18.98
C ASN A 231 1.02 -15.18 -17.96
N LYS A 232 1.29 -14.71 -16.72
CA LYS A 232 1.70 -15.58 -15.62
C LYS A 232 0.61 -16.61 -15.28
N ALA A 233 -0.64 -16.19 -15.15
CA ALA A 233 -1.77 -17.05 -14.80
C ALA A 233 -2.05 -18.09 -15.90
N ASN A 234 -1.97 -17.69 -17.17
CA ASN A 234 -2.24 -18.57 -18.31
C ASN A 234 -1.17 -19.66 -18.49
N ASN A 235 0.10 -19.39 -18.19
CA ASN A 235 1.17 -20.38 -18.32
C ASN A 235 2.35 -20.08 -17.39
N TYR A 236 2.30 -20.63 -16.19
CA TYR A 236 3.33 -20.44 -15.16
C TYR A 236 4.73 -20.89 -15.61
N SER A 237 4.84 -22.04 -16.27
CA SER A 237 6.15 -22.57 -16.72
C SER A 237 6.80 -21.64 -17.74
N ARG A 238 6.02 -21.14 -18.71
CA ARG A 238 6.49 -20.16 -19.69
C ARG A 238 6.90 -18.85 -19.02
N TRP A 239 6.10 -18.37 -18.05
CA TRP A 239 6.38 -17.18 -17.28
C TRP A 239 7.71 -17.30 -16.51
N ILE A 240 7.90 -18.38 -15.74
CA ILE A 240 9.13 -18.63 -15.00
C ILE A 240 10.34 -18.69 -15.94
N GLY A 241 10.25 -19.38 -17.08
CA GLY A 241 11.31 -19.42 -18.09
C GLY A 241 11.66 -18.03 -18.66
N GLY A 242 10.65 -17.17 -18.87
CA GLY A 242 10.85 -15.78 -19.26
C GLY A 242 11.58 -14.96 -18.21
N MET A 243 11.17 -15.07 -16.94
CA MET A 243 11.81 -14.38 -15.80
C MET A 243 13.25 -14.85 -15.56
N GLN A 244 13.54 -16.15 -15.78
CA GLN A 244 14.91 -16.68 -15.71
C GLN A 244 15.81 -16.02 -16.77
N LYS A 245 15.35 -15.93 -18.03
CA LYS A 245 16.08 -15.24 -19.12
C LYS A 245 16.29 -13.76 -18.81
N LEU A 246 15.26 -13.09 -18.31
CA LEU A 246 15.35 -11.68 -17.90
C LEU A 246 16.42 -11.48 -16.80
N LYS A 247 16.40 -12.32 -15.77
CA LYS A 247 17.40 -12.26 -14.68
C LYS A 247 18.83 -12.51 -15.18
N GLN A 248 19.03 -13.40 -16.16
CA GLN A 248 20.33 -13.64 -16.78
C GLN A 248 20.83 -12.42 -17.56
N LYS A 249 19.94 -11.81 -18.37
CA LYS A 249 20.27 -10.61 -19.18
C LYS A 249 20.68 -9.40 -18.34
N LEU A 250 20.16 -9.27 -17.16
CA LEU A 250 20.46 -8.12 -16.25
C LEU A 250 21.74 -8.33 -15.45
N LYS A 251 22.31 -9.54 -15.44
CA LYS A 251 23.59 -9.85 -14.80
C LYS A 251 24.76 -9.78 -15.78
N SER A 252 24.48 -9.78 -17.10
CA SER A 252 25.47 -9.60 -18.17
C SER A 252 25.68 -8.12 -18.48
#